data_4464b4da50679980a1f5c370cf519a35
#
_entry.id   4464b4da50679980a1f5c370cf519a35
#
_cell.length_a   1.000
_cell.length_b   1.000
_cell.length_c   1.000
_cell.angle_alpha   90.00
_cell.angle_beta   90.00
_cell.angle_gamma   90.00
#
_symmetry.space_group_name_H-M   'P 1'
#
loop_
_entity.id
_entity.type
_entity.pdbx_description
1 polymer ?
#
loop_
_entity_poly.entity_id
_entity_poly.type
_entity_poly.pdbx_seq_one_letter_code
_entity_poly.pdbx_strand_id
1 'polypeptide(L)' 'MNPKVGDTIKIIRMDDSNGKDLAAQKMNGVVATISHIDSIGQIHLKGYGLSVIPSLDEFEIISKK' A
#
# COMPACT_ATOMS: atom_id res chain seq x y z
N MET A 1 1.58 -11.13 9.80
CA MET A 1 1.27 -9.77 10.22
C MET A 1 0.11 -9.24 9.38
N ASN A 2 -0.97 -8.85 10.01
CA ASN A 2 -2.20 -8.46 9.30
C ASN A 2 -2.44 -6.96 9.42
N PRO A 3 -2.36 -6.22 8.30
CA PRO A 3 -2.69 -4.80 8.32
C PRO A 3 -4.18 -4.59 8.61
N LYS A 4 -4.49 -3.48 9.29
CA LYS A 4 -5.86 -3.10 9.65
C LYS A 4 -6.10 -1.64 9.32
N VAL A 5 -7.35 -1.30 9.09
CA VAL A 5 -7.76 0.10 8.91
C VAL A 5 -7.27 0.93 10.11
N GLY A 6 -6.65 2.06 9.83
CA GLY A 6 -6.06 2.94 10.83
C GLY A 6 -4.57 2.73 11.06
N ASP A 7 -4.02 1.59 10.63
CA ASP A 7 -2.57 1.37 10.70
C ASP A 7 -1.86 2.29 9.70
N THR A 8 -0.64 2.70 10.04
CA THR A 8 0.22 3.44 9.12
C THR A 8 1.24 2.49 8.53
N ILE A 9 1.37 2.49 7.21
CA ILE A 9 2.31 1.62 6.51
C ILE A 9 3.29 2.44 5.68
N LYS A 10 4.44 1.83 5.39
CA LYS A 10 5.42 2.37 4.44
C LYS A 10 5.49 1.42 3.26
N ILE A 11 5.34 1.97 2.05
CA ILE A 11 5.48 1.20 0.82
C ILE A 11 6.97 0.99 0.56
N ILE A 12 7.40 -0.26 0.49
CA ILE A 12 8.78 -0.59 0.16
C ILE A 12 8.94 -0.64 -1.35
N ARG A 13 8.05 -1.39 -2.01
CA ARG A 13 8.06 -1.49 -3.47
C ARG A 13 6.71 -1.97 -3.97
N MET A 14 6.13 -1.27 -4.93
CA MET A 14 4.94 -1.73 -5.62
C MET A 14 5.31 -2.39 -6.94
N ASP A 15 4.50 -3.37 -7.34
CA ASP A 15 4.63 -4.00 -8.66
C ASP A 15 4.37 -2.94 -9.74
N ASP A 16 5.36 -2.65 -10.55
CA ASP A 16 5.31 -1.61 -11.56
C ASP A 16 5.22 -2.16 -12.99
N SER A 17 4.84 -3.43 -13.12
CA SER A 17 4.72 -4.10 -14.43
C SER A 17 6.00 -3.97 -15.27
N ASN A 18 7.14 -4.26 -14.67
CA ASN A 18 8.47 -4.17 -15.32
C ASN A 18 8.79 -2.76 -15.79
N GLY A 19 8.48 -1.77 -14.98
CA GLY A 19 8.78 -0.38 -15.25
C GLY A 19 7.75 0.36 -16.08
N LYS A 20 6.64 -0.31 -16.43
CA LYS A 20 5.59 0.31 -17.26
C LYS A 20 4.61 1.16 -16.46
N ASP A 21 4.48 0.90 -15.16
CA ASP A 21 3.55 1.63 -14.30
C ASP A 21 4.32 2.66 -13.47
N LEU A 22 4.39 3.88 -13.99
CA LEU A 22 5.10 4.97 -13.33
C LEU A 22 4.38 5.43 -12.06
N ALA A 23 3.05 5.32 -12.02
CA ALA A 23 2.30 5.69 -10.83
C ALA A 23 2.63 4.76 -9.66
N ALA A 24 2.79 3.47 -9.93
CA ALA A 24 3.23 2.51 -8.91
C ALA A 24 4.64 2.83 -8.42
N GLN A 25 5.56 3.18 -9.32
CA GLN A 25 6.91 3.55 -8.92
C GLN A 25 6.96 4.75 -7.98
N LYS A 26 6.06 5.72 -8.18
CA LYS A 26 5.99 6.91 -7.34
C LYS A 26 5.52 6.60 -5.92
N MET A 27 4.90 5.46 -5.71
CA MET A 27 4.44 5.05 -4.37
C MET A 27 5.56 4.49 -3.51
N ASN A 28 6.71 4.14 -4.09
CA ASN A 28 7.84 3.60 -3.33
C ASN A 28 8.31 4.62 -2.29
N GLY A 29 8.41 4.19 -1.04
CA GLY A 29 8.82 5.06 0.07
C GLY A 29 7.69 5.87 0.70
N VAL A 30 6.48 5.81 0.15
CA VAL A 30 5.33 6.55 0.69
C VAL A 30 4.93 5.97 2.05
N VAL A 31 4.65 6.86 3.01
CA VAL A 31 4.10 6.51 4.31
C VAL A 31 2.67 7.05 4.35
N ALA A 32 1.72 6.17 4.63
CA ALA A 32 0.32 6.57 4.62
C ALA A 32 -0.52 5.68 5.55
N THR A 33 -1.70 6.18 5.91
CA THR A 33 -2.62 5.48 6.80
C THR A 33 -3.66 4.71 5.98
N ILE A 34 -3.94 3.48 6.40
CA ILE A 34 -4.93 2.64 5.75
C ILE A 34 -6.33 3.20 6.03
N SER A 35 -7.06 3.55 4.97
CA SER A 35 -8.43 4.05 5.08
C SER A 35 -9.47 2.96 4.91
N HIS A 36 -9.15 1.91 4.15
CA HIS A 36 -10.11 0.86 3.82
C HIS A 36 -9.36 -0.38 3.32
N ILE A 37 -9.88 -1.55 3.63
CA ILE A 37 -9.42 -2.81 3.05
C ILE A 37 -10.65 -3.46 2.42
N ASP A 38 -10.61 -3.67 1.11
CA ASP A 38 -11.77 -4.15 0.38
C ASP A 38 -11.96 -5.68 0.51
N SER A 39 -13.04 -6.19 -0.08
CA SER A 39 -13.41 -7.59 0.08
C SER A 39 -12.42 -8.58 -0.54
N ILE A 40 -11.56 -8.11 -1.45
CA ILE A 40 -10.53 -8.95 -2.06
C ILE A 40 -9.14 -8.73 -1.45
N GLY A 41 -9.07 -7.97 -0.36
CA GLY A 41 -7.84 -7.78 0.41
C GLY A 41 -6.94 -6.66 -0.08
N GLN A 42 -7.39 -5.83 -1.02
CA GLN A 42 -6.61 -4.67 -1.46
C GLN A 42 -6.67 -3.56 -0.42
N ILE A 43 -5.52 -2.98 -0.12
CA ILE A 43 -5.38 -1.97 0.92
C ILE A 43 -5.42 -0.58 0.29
N HIS A 44 -6.41 0.23 0.71
CA HIS A 44 -6.58 1.59 0.22
C HIS A 44 -6.00 2.56 1.24
N LEU A 45 -5.24 3.54 0.75
CA LEU A 45 -4.53 4.50 1.59
C LEU A 45 -5.20 5.87 1.52
N LYS A 46 -5.30 6.52 2.67
CA LYS A 46 -5.89 7.86 2.77
C LYS A 46 -5.09 8.84 1.93
N GLY A 47 -5.77 9.53 1.01
CA GLY A 47 -5.15 10.53 0.15
C GLY A 47 -4.51 9.99 -1.13
N TYR A 48 -4.60 8.69 -1.39
CA TYR A 48 -3.99 8.07 -2.56
C TYR A 48 -5.01 7.27 -3.34
N GLY A 49 -4.91 7.33 -4.68
CA GLY A 49 -5.83 6.61 -5.56
C GLY A 49 -5.42 5.18 -5.86
N LEU A 50 -4.17 4.81 -5.57
CA LEU A 50 -3.69 3.44 -5.80
C LEU A 50 -3.89 2.60 -4.56
N SER A 51 -4.25 1.33 -4.75
CA SER A 51 -4.32 0.36 -3.67
C SER A 51 -3.07 -0.51 -3.63
N VAL A 52 -2.75 -1.00 -2.43
CA VAL A 52 -1.66 -1.95 -2.21
C VAL A 52 -2.23 -3.36 -2.29
N ILE A 53 -1.59 -4.21 -3.09
CA ILE A 53 -1.98 -5.61 -3.25
C ILE A 53 -0.94 -6.46 -2.52
N PRO A 54 -1.28 -7.03 -1.34
CA PRO A 54 -0.28 -7.70 -0.50
C PRO A 54 0.46 -8.85 -1.18
N SER A 55 -0.15 -9.50 -2.16
CA SER A 55 0.49 -10.60 -2.89
C SER A 55 1.53 -10.14 -3.92
N LEU A 56 1.48 -8.86 -4.32
CA LEU A 56 2.35 -8.32 -5.37
C LEU A 56 3.27 -7.22 -4.86
N ASP A 57 2.82 -6.48 -3.85
CA ASP A 57 3.49 -5.27 -3.38
C ASP A 57 4.14 -5.52 -2.03
N GLU A 58 5.26 -4.85 -1.79
CA GLU A 58 6.01 -4.96 -0.56
C GLU A 58 5.77 -3.72 0.30
N PHE A 59 5.39 -3.94 1.56
CA PHE A 59 5.17 -2.84 2.51
C PHE A 59 5.44 -3.32 3.93
N GLU A 60 5.59 -2.38 4.85
CA GLU A 60 5.71 -2.69 6.27
C GLU A 60 4.76 -1.83 7.10
N ILE A 61 4.28 -2.38 8.20
CA ILE A 61 3.46 -1.65 9.16
C ILE A 61 4.40 -0.95 10.11
N ILE A 62 4.38 0.39 10.13
CA ILE A 62 5.28 1.17 10.97
C ILE A 62 4.60 1.75 12.20
N SER A 63 3.26 1.79 12.22
CA SER A 63 2.51 2.22 13.39
C SER A 63 1.15 1.56 13.38
N LYS A 64 0.78 0.93 14.48
CA LYS A 64 -0.55 0.33 14.63
C LYS A 64 -1.48 1.28 15.36
N LYS A 65 -2.72 1.29 14.91
CA LYS A 65 -3.76 2.05 15.56
C LYS A 65 -4.04 1.53 16.96
#